data_11804613dc075d5d426cccef12a699ce
#
_entry.id   11804613dc075d5d426cccef12a699ce
#
_cell.length_a   1.000
_cell.length_b   1.000
_cell.length_c   1.000
_cell.angle_alpha   90.00
_cell.angle_beta   90.00
_cell.angle_gamma   90.00
#
_symmetry.space_group_name_H-M   'P 1'
#
loop_
_entity.id
_entity.type
_entity.pdbx_description
1 polymer ?
#
loop_
_entity_poly.entity_id
_entity_poly.type
_entity_poly.pdbx_seq_one_letter_code
_entity_poly.pdbx_strand_id
1 'polypeptide(L)' 'MSLDQNLNKILIVDFGSQFTQLIARRIRELGIFSEIISHKKINSKDINHTVKGIILSGGPLNVYQINKY' A
#
# COMPACT_ATOMS: atom_id res chain seq x y z
N MET A 1 -9.56 22.39 -1.75
CA MET A 1 -9.92 21.73 -2.95
C MET A 1 -10.42 20.33 -2.68
N SER A 2 -11.60 20.06 -3.07
CA SER A 2 -12.18 18.76 -2.79
C SER A 2 -11.63 17.63 -3.65
N LEU A 3 -10.82 17.95 -4.63
CA LEU A 3 -10.27 16.92 -5.52
C LEU A 3 -9.49 15.88 -4.77
N ASP A 4 -8.78 16.27 -3.73
CA ASP A 4 -7.96 15.33 -3.00
C ASP A 4 -8.77 14.26 -2.32
N GLN A 5 -10.00 14.58 -2.00
CA GLN A 5 -10.86 13.63 -1.29
C GLN A 5 -11.31 12.50 -2.17
N ASN A 6 -11.21 12.69 -3.47
CA ASN A 6 -11.67 11.68 -4.43
C ASN A 6 -10.54 10.94 -5.09
N LEU A 7 -9.31 11.21 -4.69
CA LEU A 7 -8.18 10.53 -5.28
C LEU A 7 -8.16 9.08 -4.86
N ASN A 8 -8.02 8.22 -5.85
CA ASN A 8 -7.79 6.82 -5.60
C ASN A 8 -6.32 6.62 -5.34
N LYS A 9 -6.01 5.70 -4.44
CA LYS A 9 -4.63 5.49 -4.08
C LYS A 9 -4.32 4.01 -3.91
N ILE A 10 -3.03 3.72 -3.97
CA ILE A 10 -2.51 2.41 -3.61
C ILE A 10 -1.91 2.54 -2.23
N LEU A 11 -2.31 1.66 -1.33
CA LEU A 11 -1.79 1.66 0.02
C LEU A 11 -0.66 0.65 0.10
N ILE A 12 0.50 1.10 0.58
CA ILE A 12 1.66 0.25 0.72
C ILE A 12 1.88 -0.01 2.19
N VAL A 13 1.70 -1.25 2.60
CA VAL A 13 1.89 -1.63 3.99
C VAL A 13 3.35 -2.04 4.15
N ASP A 14 4.07 -1.31 4.99
CA ASP A 14 5.51 -1.49 5.14
C ASP A 14 5.81 -2.43 6.31
N PHE A 15 6.41 -3.57 5.99
CA PHE A 15 6.85 -4.57 6.97
C PHE A 15 8.35 -4.50 7.21
N GLY A 16 8.96 -3.36 6.88
CA GLY A 16 10.40 -3.20 7.11
C GLY A 16 11.26 -3.43 5.90
N SER A 17 10.67 -3.42 4.73
CA SER A 17 11.42 -3.63 3.49
C SER A 17 12.21 -2.38 3.13
N GLN A 18 13.42 -2.59 2.67
CA GLN A 18 14.23 -1.48 2.17
C GLN A 18 13.73 -1.00 0.81
N PHE A 19 12.82 -1.71 0.20
CA PHE A 19 12.33 -1.36 -1.13
C PHE A 19 11.02 -0.58 -1.09
N THR A 20 10.48 -0.33 0.08
CA THR A 20 9.18 0.32 0.20
C THR A 20 9.16 1.69 -0.49
N GLN A 21 10.20 2.49 -0.27
CA GLN A 21 10.26 3.81 -0.88
C GLN A 21 10.39 3.73 -2.40
N LEU A 22 11.11 2.74 -2.88
CA LEU A 22 11.25 2.55 -4.30
C LEU A 22 9.93 2.17 -4.95
N ILE A 23 9.18 1.30 -4.29
CA ILE A 23 7.87 0.89 -4.79
C ILE A 23 6.94 2.10 -4.87
N ALA A 24 6.94 2.92 -3.84
CA ALA A 24 6.10 4.12 -3.82
C ALA A 24 6.47 5.06 -4.95
N ARG A 25 7.76 5.23 -5.19
CA ARG A 25 8.24 6.10 -6.25
C ARG A 25 7.78 5.59 -7.62
N ARG A 26 7.91 4.28 -7.84
CA ARG A 26 7.50 3.72 -9.12
C ARG A 26 6.02 3.90 -9.38
N ILE A 27 5.23 3.76 -8.34
CA ILE A 27 3.80 3.94 -8.48
C ILE A 27 3.48 5.38 -8.83
N ARG A 28 4.15 6.33 -8.19
CA ARG A 28 3.94 7.75 -8.49
C ARG A 28 4.40 8.12 -9.88
N GLU A 29 5.45 7.47 -10.37
CA GLU A 29 5.91 7.72 -11.73
C GLU A 29 4.87 7.32 -12.76
N LEU A 30 4.00 6.40 -12.39
CA LEU A 30 2.90 5.98 -13.25
C LEU A 30 1.70 6.91 -13.14
N GLY A 31 1.81 7.96 -12.34
CA GLY A 31 0.70 8.88 -12.17
C GLY A 31 -0.31 8.43 -11.15
N ILE A 32 0.04 7.47 -10.32
CA ILE A 32 -0.88 6.92 -9.33
C ILE A 32 -0.44 7.38 -7.94
N PHE A 33 -1.41 7.83 -7.16
CA PHE A 33 -1.14 8.27 -5.81
C PHE A 33 -0.89 7.06 -4.91
N SER A 34 0.12 7.14 -4.06
CA SER A 34 0.43 6.05 -3.14
C SER A 34 0.66 6.60 -1.74
N GLU A 35 0.35 5.78 -0.76
CA GLU A 35 0.57 6.12 0.63
C GLU A 35 1.25 4.95 1.32
N ILE A 36 2.27 5.24 2.12
CA ILE A 36 2.99 4.22 2.87
C ILE A 36 2.54 4.27 4.32
N ILE A 37 2.23 3.11 4.87
CA ILE A 37 1.87 3.02 6.27
C ILE A 37 2.55 1.80 6.88
N SER A 38 3.07 1.96 8.09
CA SER A 38 3.71 0.85 8.79
C SER A 38 2.68 -0.21 9.14
N HIS A 39 3.08 -1.47 9.03
CA HIS A 39 2.19 -2.57 9.38
C HIS A 39 1.79 -2.52 10.86
N LYS A 40 2.58 -1.82 11.66
CA LYS A 40 2.28 -1.69 13.08
C LYS A 40 1.24 -0.61 13.37
N LYS A 41 1.01 0.26 12.41
CA LYS A 41 0.11 1.40 12.61
C LYS A 41 -1.15 1.33 11.78
N ILE A 42 -1.23 0.38 10.88
CA ILE A 42 -2.40 0.27 10.03
C ILE A 42 -3.60 -0.22 10.83
N ASN A 43 -4.75 0.33 10.53
CA ASN A 43 -6.00 -0.14 11.12
C ASN A 43 -7.10 -0.05 10.07
N SER A 44 -8.28 -0.49 10.42
CA SER A 44 -9.37 -0.60 9.46
C SER A 44 -9.77 0.74 8.85
N LYS A 45 -9.51 1.83 9.54
CA LYS A 45 -9.86 3.14 9.00
C LYS A 45 -8.98 3.54 7.82
N ASP A 46 -7.80 2.94 7.75
CA ASP A 46 -6.89 3.27 6.65
C ASP A 46 -7.33 2.63 5.35
N ILE A 47 -8.15 1.59 5.44
CA ILE A 47 -8.62 0.88 4.27
C ILE A 47 -10.05 1.34 3.99
N ASN A 48 -10.16 2.36 3.17
CA ASN A 48 -11.44 2.97 2.87
C ASN A 48 -11.67 2.99 1.36
N HIS A 49 -12.73 3.65 0.95
CA HIS A 49 -13.15 3.60 -0.46
C HIS A 49 -12.13 4.22 -1.41
N THR A 50 -11.18 4.99 -0.92
CA THR A 50 -10.16 5.56 -1.80
C THR A 50 -9.02 4.59 -2.09
N VAL A 51 -8.91 3.52 -1.31
CA VAL A 51 -7.84 2.54 -1.49
C VAL A 51 -8.26 1.55 -2.57
N LYS A 52 -7.57 1.56 -3.70
CA LYS A 52 -7.90 0.70 -4.83
C LYS A 52 -7.00 -0.51 -4.91
N GLY A 53 -5.94 -0.54 -4.15
CA GLY A 53 -5.06 -1.70 -4.11
C GLY A 53 -4.17 -1.61 -2.90
N ILE A 54 -3.66 -2.75 -2.47
CA ILE A 54 -2.78 -2.83 -1.30
C ILE A 54 -1.57 -3.66 -1.69
N ILE A 55 -0.39 -3.11 -1.37
CA ILE A 55 0.86 -3.81 -1.60
C ILE A 55 1.49 -4.09 -0.24
N LEU A 56 1.87 -5.33 -0.02
CA LEU A 56 2.55 -5.72 1.21
C LEU A 56 4.05 -5.77 0.93
N SER A 57 4.77 -4.78 1.42
CA SER A 57 6.17 -4.64 1.13
C SER A 57 7.01 -5.29 2.25
N GLY A 58 7.63 -6.40 1.93
CA GLY A 58 8.43 -7.13 2.92
C GLY A 58 7.60 -7.99 3.83
N GLY A 59 6.42 -8.37 3.39
CA GLY A 59 5.56 -9.19 4.22
C GLY A 59 6.11 -10.58 4.46
N PRO A 60 5.51 -11.29 5.39
CA PRO A 60 5.96 -12.64 5.73
C PRO A 60 5.85 -13.59 4.56
N LEU A 61 6.76 -14.53 4.52
CA LEU A 61 6.77 -15.50 3.44
C LEU A 61 5.56 -16.40 3.44
N ASN A 62 4.95 -16.57 4.56
CA ASN A 62 3.79 -17.45 4.64
C ASN A 62 2.62 -16.93 3.81
N VAL A 63 2.70 -15.73 3.32
CA VAL A 63 1.71 -15.22 2.38
C VAL A 63 1.63 -16.09 1.15
N TYR A 64 2.75 -16.65 0.75
CA TYR A 64 2.77 -17.54 -0.42
C TYR A 64 2.01 -18.82 -0.18
N GLN A 65 1.97 -19.26 1.04
CA GLN A 65 1.32 -20.52 1.34
C GLN A 65 -0.18 -20.42 1.19
N ILE A 66 -0.69 -19.25 1.37
CA ILE A 66 -2.12 -19.02 1.21
C ILE A 66 -2.54 -19.28 -0.22
N ASN A 67 -1.66 -19.01 -1.14
CA ASN A 67 -1.97 -19.11 -2.56
C ASN A 67 -1.90 -20.52 -3.09
N LYS A 68 -1.61 -21.48 -2.27
CA LYS A 68 -1.48 -22.85 -2.72
C LYS A 68 -2.82 -23.57 -2.88
N TYR A 69 -3.84 -22.91 -2.47
CA TYR A 69 -5.16 -23.55 -2.55
C TYR A 69 -5.85 -23.28 -3.86
#